data_e5ee75ae2aec7e341031ca4735500224
#
_entry.id   e5ee75ae2aec7e341031ca4735500224
#
_cell.length_a   1.000
_cell.length_b   1.000
_cell.length_c   1.000
_cell.angle_alpha   90.00
_cell.angle_beta   90.00
_cell.angle_gamma   90.00
#
_symmetry.space_group_name_H-M   'P 1'
#
loop_
_entity.id
_entity.type
_entity.pdbx_description
1 polymer ?
#
loop_
_entity_poly.entity_id
_entity_poly.type
_entity_poly.pdbx_seq_one_letter_code
_entity_poly.pdbx_strand_id
1 'polypeptide(L)'
;MIVEPKVREYICTTAHPVGCKESVRRQMEYVESRGRIQGPRKVLVIGASTGYGLASRVNAAFGCGAATLGIMFEKPANGKRTATAGWYNTEAFEEFAHEAGLYAKSLNGDAFSQEMKALAIQTIREDLGKVDMVVYSLAAPRRTTADGITYTSSLKTTNATLTDKSLDLRNNQIISKSVEAATPEELEGTIKVMGGEDWKDWIMALKDADVLAEDALTVAYSYIGPKLTYPIYYEGTIGHAKKHLHRTAGEIMAQVPGVRAYVSVNKALVTQASATIPIVPLYMAILYKVMKEQGTHEGCVEQISRLFCEKLFVNQVKTDSQGLIRMDDWELDDKVQNQVMKIWAQITTENVKELADIQGYWEDFYHMFGFHYDNVDYTADVEL
;
A
#
# COMPACT_ATOMS: atom_id res chain seq x y z
N MET A 1 -20.39 10.83 19.00
CA MET A 1 -21.23 10.75 17.76
C MET A 1 -21.33 9.29 17.34
N ILE A 2 -22.54 8.80 16.99
CA ILE A 2 -22.65 7.48 16.34
C ILE A 2 -22.10 7.60 14.90
N VAL A 3 -21.15 6.76 14.53
CA VAL A 3 -20.47 6.80 13.25
C VAL A 3 -20.87 5.60 12.40
N GLU A 4 -21.53 5.85 11.28
CA GLU A 4 -21.94 4.83 10.32
C GLU A 4 -21.09 4.93 9.04
N PRO A 5 -20.89 3.80 8.30
CA PRO A 5 -20.17 3.82 7.03
C PRO A 5 -20.97 4.57 5.96
N LYS A 6 -20.36 5.60 5.37
CA LYS A 6 -20.94 6.37 4.26
C LYS A 6 -20.17 6.09 2.98
N VAL A 7 -20.58 5.04 2.28
CA VAL A 7 -19.94 4.61 1.04
C VAL A 7 -20.51 5.40 -0.15
N ARG A 8 -19.60 5.95 -0.96
CA ARG A 8 -19.88 6.56 -2.26
C ARG A 8 -19.01 5.90 -3.32
N GLU A 9 -19.63 5.12 -4.20
CA GLU A 9 -18.93 4.30 -5.19
C GLU A 9 -17.91 3.36 -4.55
N TYR A 10 -16.62 3.68 -4.64
CA TYR A 10 -15.51 2.87 -4.13
C TYR A 10 -14.78 3.54 -2.95
N ILE A 11 -15.38 4.57 -2.34
CA ILE A 11 -14.78 5.33 -1.25
C ILE A 11 -15.76 5.37 -0.07
N CYS A 12 -15.30 5.06 1.13
CA CYS A 12 -16.01 5.37 2.36
C CYS A 12 -15.56 6.75 2.86
N THR A 13 -16.52 7.64 3.08
CA THR A 13 -16.25 9.04 3.47
C THR A 13 -16.23 9.24 4.98
N THR A 14 -16.52 8.20 5.75
CA THR A 14 -16.41 8.15 7.21
C THR A 14 -15.44 7.06 7.63
N ALA A 15 -14.79 7.22 8.78
CA ALA A 15 -14.00 6.19 9.43
C ALA A 15 -14.35 6.12 10.90
N HIS A 16 -14.34 4.90 11.47
CA HIS A 16 -14.70 4.67 12.86
C HIS A 16 -13.44 4.64 13.73
N PRO A 17 -13.29 5.58 14.69
CA PRO A 17 -12.03 5.70 15.46
C PRO A 17 -11.69 4.42 16.24
N VAL A 18 -12.66 3.82 16.95
CA VAL A 18 -12.44 2.59 17.71
C VAL A 18 -12.15 1.40 16.80
N GLY A 19 -12.83 1.32 15.64
CA GLY A 19 -12.57 0.24 14.70
C GLY A 19 -11.21 0.38 13.98
N CYS A 20 -10.76 1.61 13.69
CA CYS A 20 -9.40 1.84 13.18
C CYS A 20 -8.35 1.44 14.23
N LYS A 21 -8.58 1.77 15.51
CA LYS A 21 -7.71 1.32 16.60
C LYS A 21 -7.67 -0.21 16.70
N GLU A 22 -8.82 -0.87 16.58
CA GLU A 22 -8.91 -2.33 16.55
C GLU A 22 -8.15 -2.93 15.36
N SER A 23 -8.23 -2.31 14.17
CA SER A 23 -7.47 -2.73 13.00
C SER A 23 -5.96 -2.73 13.27
N VAL A 24 -5.45 -1.65 13.88
CA VAL A 24 -4.02 -1.54 14.21
C VAL A 24 -3.62 -2.54 15.31
N ARG A 25 -4.47 -2.73 16.32
CA ARG A 25 -4.25 -3.71 17.38
C ARG A 25 -4.09 -5.12 16.80
N ARG A 26 -4.99 -5.56 15.92
CA ARG A 26 -4.92 -6.87 15.27
C ARG A 26 -3.65 -7.03 14.43
N GLN A 27 -3.22 -5.99 13.72
CA GLN A 27 -1.96 -6.02 12.97
C GLN A 27 -0.75 -6.15 13.91
N MET A 28 -0.74 -5.40 15.03
CA MET A 28 0.31 -5.49 16.04
C MET A 28 0.39 -6.90 16.64
N GLU A 29 -0.74 -7.44 17.12
CA GLU A 29 -0.80 -8.79 17.69
C GLU A 29 -0.36 -9.88 16.71
N TYR A 30 -0.74 -9.75 15.44
CA TYR A 30 -0.28 -10.66 14.40
C TYR A 30 1.25 -10.64 14.28
N VAL A 31 1.86 -9.44 14.19
CA VAL A 31 3.31 -9.30 14.08
C VAL A 31 4.03 -9.84 15.31
N GLU A 32 3.54 -9.54 16.52
CA GLU A 32 4.11 -10.05 17.77
C GLU A 32 4.02 -11.58 17.85
N SER A 33 2.93 -12.18 17.37
CA SER A 33 2.76 -13.64 17.33
C SER A 33 3.78 -14.34 16.44
N ARG A 34 4.35 -13.65 15.47
CA ARG A 34 5.41 -14.16 14.56
C ARG A 34 6.80 -14.17 15.20
N GLY A 35 6.94 -13.53 16.35
CA GLY A 35 8.20 -13.41 17.07
C GLY A 35 9.11 -12.30 16.53
N ARG A 36 10.27 -12.13 17.21
CA ARG A 36 11.23 -11.07 16.86
C ARG A 36 11.93 -11.34 15.53
N ILE A 37 12.02 -10.28 14.73
CA ILE A 37 12.74 -10.25 13.47
C ILE A 37 14.06 -9.48 13.69
N GLN A 38 15.16 -10.04 13.24
CA GLN A 38 16.41 -9.29 13.17
C GLN A 38 16.37 -8.37 11.96
N GLY A 39 16.19 -7.08 12.19
CA GLY A 39 15.92 -6.10 11.13
C GLY A 39 16.42 -4.69 11.48
N PRO A 40 15.84 -3.65 10.88
CA PRO A 40 16.26 -2.26 11.07
C PRO A 40 16.02 -1.79 12.50
N ARG A 41 16.70 -0.71 12.87
CA ARG A 41 16.54 -0.06 14.17
C ARG A 41 15.84 1.28 14.10
N LYS A 42 16.00 2.02 13.00
CA LYS A 42 15.46 3.38 12.80
C LYS A 42 14.91 3.52 11.39
N VAL A 43 13.60 3.60 11.29
CA VAL A 43 12.89 3.49 10.02
C VAL A 43 12.11 4.76 9.70
N LEU A 44 12.31 5.27 8.49
CA LEU A 44 11.43 6.25 7.87
C LEU A 44 10.42 5.54 6.97
N VAL A 45 9.12 5.76 7.19
CA VAL A 45 8.06 5.22 6.33
C VAL A 45 7.32 6.38 5.66
N ILE A 46 7.42 6.47 4.35
CA ILE A 46 6.76 7.49 3.53
C ILE A 46 5.46 6.91 2.98
N GLY A 47 4.31 7.49 3.36
CA GLY A 47 2.98 6.91 3.15
C GLY A 47 2.61 5.91 4.26
N ALA A 48 2.69 6.31 5.53
CA ALA A 48 2.73 5.43 6.69
C ALA A 48 1.36 5.10 7.32
N SER A 49 0.26 5.69 6.84
CA SER A 49 -1.03 5.72 7.55
C SER A 49 -1.98 4.57 7.24
N THR A 50 -1.80 3.90 6.09
CA THR A 50 -2.69 2.83 5.63
C THR A 50 -1.95 1.77 4.81
N GLY A 51 -2.62 0.65 4.54
CA GLY A 51 -2.15 -0.38 3.60
C GLY A 51 -0.74 -0.90 3.89
N TYR A 52 0.05 -1.05 2.85
CA TYR A 52 1.43 -1.59 2.97
C TYR A 52 2.37 -0.68 3.78
N GLY A 53 2.16 0.64 3.74
CA GLY A 53 2.96 1.57 4.52
C GLY A 53 2.74 1.40 6.03
N LEU A 54 1.48 1.36 6.47
CA LEU A 54 1.14 1.07 7.86
C LEU A 54 1.63 -0.32 8.28
N ALA A 55 1.39 -1.35 7.46
CA ALA A 55 1.87 -2.70 7.72
C ALA A 55 3.40 -2.77 7.87
N SER A 56 4.14 -1.99 7.07
CA SER A 56 5.60 -1.87 7.20
C SER A 56 6.00 -1.23 8.50
N ARG A 57 5.28 -0.18 8.90
CA ARG A 57 5.55 0.54 10.15
C ARG A 57 5.28 -0.35 11.36
N VAL A 58 4.17 -1.10 11.36
CA VAL A 58 3.82 -2.08 12.40
C VAL A 58 4.89 -3.18 12.50
N ASN A 59 5.31 -3.76 11.37
CA ASN A 59 6.36 -4.79 11.35
C ASN A 59 7.72 -4.24 11.83
N ALA A 60 8.10 -3.04 11.44
CA ALA A 60 9.33 -2.41 11.92
C ALA A 60 9.30 -2.17 13.42
N ALA A 61 8.21 -1.61 13.95
CA ALA A 61 8.08 -1.32 15.38
C ALA A 61 7.96 -2.60 16.21
N PHE A 62 6.93 -3.41 15.98
CA PHE A 62 6.60 -4.55 16.85
C PHE A 62 7.34 -5.82 16.51
N GLY A 63 7.71 -6.01 15.23
CA GLY A 63 8.53 -7.15 14.79
C GLY A 63 10.01 -6.95 15.05
N CYS A 64 10.58 -5.80 14.67
CA CYS A 64 12.02 -5.53 14.80
C CYS A 64 12.38 -4.73 16.08
N GLY A 65 11.43 -4.07 16.73
CA GLY A 65 11.66 -3.15 17.84
C GLY A 65 12.30 -1.83 17.38
N ALA A 66 12.00 -1.40 16.17
CA ALA A 66 12.57 -0.21 15.57
C ALA A 66 11.88 1.07 16.05
N ALA A 67 12.65 2.15 16.16
CA ALA A 67 12.12 3.51 16.19
C ALA A 67 11.59 3.89 14.81
N THR A 68 10.40 4.50 14.73
CA THR A 68 9.75 4.79 13.44
C THR A 68 9.34 6.24 13.33
N LEU A 69 9.70 6.86 12.19
CA LEU A 69 9.13 8.13 11.74
C LEU A 69 8.22 7.86 10.54
N GLY A 70 6.95 8.28 10.61
CA GLY A 70 5.99 8.13 9.53
C GLY A 70 5.68 9.46 8.85
N ILE A 71 5.58 9.46 7.52
CA ILE A 71 5.03 10.58 6.77
C ILE A 71 3.64 10.19 6.29
N MET A 72 2.64 11.02 6.58
CA MET A 72 1.25 10.83 6.19
C MET A 72 0.66 12.10 5.59
N PHE A 73 -0.47 11.98 4.90
CA PHE A 73 -1.23 13.13 4.41
C PHE A 73 -2.72 12.92 4.68
N GLU A 74 -3.12 13.18 5.91
CA GLU A 74 -4.43 12.82 6.44
C GLU A 74 -5.18 14.07 6.98
N LYS A 75 -6.50 13.95 7.09
CA LYS A 75 -7.35 15.05 7.59
C LYS A 75 -7.86 14.72 8.99
N PRO A 76 -7.66 15.62 9.96
CA PRO A 76 -8.23 15.46 11.29
C PRO A 76 -9.75 15.58 11.27
N ALA A 77 -10.41 15.12 12.32
CA ALA A 77 -11.81 15.37 12.55
C ALA A 77 -12.08 16.87 12.75
N ASN A 78 -13.30 17.30 12.43
CA ASN A 78 -13.67 18.73 12.57
C ASN A 78 -14.99 18.95 13.31
N GLY A 79 -15.40 18.00 14.15
CA GLY A 79 -16.65 18.05 14.94
C GLY A 79 -17.93 17.74 14.15
N LYS A 80 -17.89 17.80 12.82
CA LYS A 80 -19.01 17.44 11.92
C LYS A 80 -18.69 16.20 11.06
N ARG A 81 -17.41 15.91 10.88
CA ARG A 81 -16.92 14.80 10.08
C ARG A 81 -15.85 14.07 10.87
N THR A 82 -15.84 12.76 10.71
CA THR A 82 -14.75 11.93 11.22
C THR A 82 -13.44 12.36 10.59
N ALA A 83 -12.32 12.10 11.25
CA ALA A 83 -11.03 12.09 10.60
C ALA A 83 -11.01 11.03 9.48
N THR A 84 -9.97 11.07 8.65
CA THR A 84 -9.68 9.98 7.71
C THR A 84 -9.22 8.73 8.47
N ALA A 85 -9.41 7.55 7.88
CA ALA A 85 -8.98 6.30 8.51
C ALA A 85 -7.49 6.29 8.86
N GLY A 86 -6.65 6.81 7.96
CA GLY A 86 -5.20 6.90 8.20
C GLY A 86 -4.82 7.80 9.37
N TRP A 87 -5.62 8.82 9.67
CA TRP A 87 -5.44 9.63 10.87
C TRP A 87 -5.61 8.78 12.13
N TYR A 88 -6.76 8.12 12.29
CA TYR A 88 -7.03 7.26 13.45
C TYR A 88 -6.06 6.08 13.57
N ASN A 89 -5.69 5.46 12.45
CA ASN A 89 -4.69 4.40 12.43
C ASN A 89 -3.34 4.89 12.96
N THR A 90 -2.95 6.12 12.61
CA THR A 90 -1.68 6.71 13.03
C THR A 90 -1.69 7.01 14.53
N GLU A 91 -2.77 7.61 15.04
CA GLU A 91 -2.94 7.85 16.47
C GLU A 91 -2.88 6.55 17.26
N ALA A 92 -3.62 5.53 16.83
CA ALA A 92 -3.60 4.21 17.47
C ALA A 92 -2.22 3.53 17.42
N PHE A 93 -1.54 3.62 16.29
CA PHE A 93 -0.19 3.07 16.15
C PHE A 93 0.80 3.74 17.10
N GLU A 94 0.77 5.07 17.21
CA GLU A 94 1.66 5.81 18.11
C GLU A 94 1.36 5.50 19.57
N GLU A 95 0.08 5.41 19.94
CA GLU A 95 -0.34 4.99 21.29
C GLU A 95 0.27 3.63 21.66
N PHE A 96 0.03 2.59 20.84
CA PHE A 96 0.55 1.25 21.09
C PHE A 96 2.08 1.18 21.08
N ALA A 97 2.73 1.93 20.20
CA ALA A 97 4.19 1.98 20.16
C ALA A 97 4.77 2.62 21.43
N HIS A 98 4.17 3.71 21.91
CA HIS A 98 4.59 4.38 23.14
C HIS A 98 4.32 3.51 24.38
N GLU A 99 3.20 2.82 24.45
CA GLU A 99 2.91 1.85 25.52
C GLU A 99 3.94 0.71 25.55
N ALA A 100 4.44 0.30 24.37
CA ALA A 100 5.52 -0.69 24.23
C ALA A 100 6.93 -0.10 24.49
N GLY A 101 7.04 1.19 24.82
CA GLY A 101 8.30 1.88 25.04
C GLY A 101 9.12 2.14 23.77
N LEU A 102 8.47 2.14 22.60
CA LEU A 102 9.08 2.39 21.29
C LEU A 102 8.91 3.86 20.88
N TYR A 103 9.92 4.42 20.22
CA TYR A 103 9.78 5.73 19.59
C TYR A 103 8.91 5.61 18.35
N ALA A 104 7.86 6.41 18.29
CA ALA A 104 7.00 6.56 17.13
C ALA A 104 6.56 8.03 17.01
N LYS A 105 6.74 8.62 15.83
CA LYS A 105 6.33 9.99 15.53
C LYS A 105 5.84 10.06 14.08
N SER A 106 4.82 10.89 13.83
CA SER A 106 4.31 11.12 12.48
C SER A 106 4.34 12.59 12.11
N LEU A 107 4.64 12.85 10.85
CA LEU A 107 4.55 14.18 10.22
C LEU A 107 3.43 14.15 9.20
N ASN A 108 2.51 15.12 9.30
CA ASN A 108 1.36 15.21 8.41
C ASN A 108 1.56 16.31 7.38
N GLY A 109 1.61 15.95 6.10
CA GLY A 109 1.74 16.87 4.98
C GLY A 109 2.10 16.18 3.68
N ASP A 110 2.24 16.98 2.63
CA ASP A 110 2.56 16.48 1.29
C ASP A 110 4.00 15.95 1.23
N ALA A 111 4.13 14.63 1.10
CA ALA A 111 5.43 13.95 1.03
C ALA A 111 6.24 14.34 -0.22
N PHE A 112 5.60 14.86 -1.26
CA PHE A 112 6.30 15.35 -2.46
C PHE A 112 6.97 16.70 -2.25
N SER A 113 6.53 17.47 -1.25
CA SER A 113 7.03 18.82 -1.02
C SER A 113 8.44 18.86 -0.44
N GLN A 114 9.19 19.91 -0.76
CA GLN A 114 10.52 20.14 -0.20
C GLN A 114 10.44 20.48 1.29
N GLU A 115 9.37 21.14 1.72
CA GLU A 115 9.10 21.49 3.11
C GLU A 115 8.96 20.22 3.96
N MET A 116 8.25 19.22 3.48
CA MET A 116 8.09 17.94 4.20
C MET A 116 9.42 17.17 4.25
N LYS A 117 10.18 17.14 3.16
CA LYS A 117 11.53 16.54 3.15
C LYS A 117 12.45 17.22 4.17
N ALA A 118 12.47 18.55 4.21
CA ALA A 118 13.26 19.31 5.16
C ALA A 118 12.84 19.05 6.61
N LEU A 119 11.54 19.03 6.90
CA LEU A 119 10.99 18.75 8.23
C LEU A 119 11.33 17.32 8.68
N ALA A 120 11.22 16.34 7.81
CA ALA A 120 11.60 14.95 8.11
C ALA A 120 13.11 14.83 8.40
N ILE A 121 13.97 15.48 7.60
CA ILE A 121 15.41 15.51 7.81
C ILE A 121 15.75 16.13 9.17
N GLN A 122 15.13 17.26 9.51
CA GLN A 122 15.32 17.90 10.81
C GLN A 122 14.91 16.95 11.94
N THR A 123 13.71 16.35 11.86
CA THR A 123 13.21 15.41 12.88
C THR A 123 14.13 14.20 13.03
N ILE A 124 14.60 13.62 11.92
CA ILE A 124 15.55 12.49 11.98
C ILE A 124 16.84 12.91 12.68
N ARG A 125 17.40 14.07 12.35
CA ARG A 125 18.64 14.58 12.97
C ARG A 125 18.50 14.78 14.46
N GLU A 126 17.39 15.35 14.89
CA GLU A 126 17.13 15.65 16.31
C GLU A 126 16.79 14.40 17.12
N ASP A 127 15.91 13.54 16.62
CA ASP A 127 15.34 12.44 17.40
C ASP A 127 16.07 11.11 17.17
N LEU A 128 16.58 10.85 15.97
CA LEU A 128 17.08 9.53 15.55
C LEU A 128 18.58 9.53 15.17
N GLY A 129 19.13 10.68 14.81
CA GLY A 129 20.46 10.81 14.23
C GLY A 129 20.47 10.39 12.76
N LYS A 130 20.44 9.09 12.46
CA LYS A 130 20.35 8.54 11.11
C LYS A 130 19.29 7.44 11.05
N VAL A 131 18.68 7.24 9.89
CA VAL A 131 17.80 6.09 9.60
C VAL A 131 18.56 5.03 8.83
N ASP A 132 18.31 3.76 9.16
CA ASP A 132 18.93 2.59 8.52
C ASP A 132 17.96 1.88 7.55
N MET A 133 16.68 2.30 7.54
CA MET A 133 15.72 1.85 6.54
C MET A 133 14.77 2.97 6.11
N VAL A 134 14.47 2.99 4.81
CA VAL A 134 13.44 3.87 4.23
C VAL A 134 12.44 3.03 3.45
N VAL A 135 11.17 3.10 3.84
CA VAL A 135 10.06 2.49 3.10
C VAL A 135 9.36 3.57 2.28
N TYR A 136 9.25 3.36 0.97
CA TYR A 136 8.53 4.25 0.06
C TYR A 136 7.21 3.60 -0.40
N SER A 137 6.10 4.07 0.16
CA SER A 137 4.76 3.51 -0.03
C SER A 137 3.73 4.57 -0.41
N LEU A 138 4.07 5.42 -1.39
CA LEU A 138 3.15 6.45 -1.88
C LEU A 138 2.30 5.94 -3.05
N ALA A 139 1.00 6.22 -2.96
CA ALA A 139 0.04 6.12 -4.06
C ALA A 139 -0.82 7.39 -4.03
N ALA A 140 -0.67 8.26 -5.01
CA ALA A 140 -1.35 9.54 -5.05
C ALA A 140 -1.97 9.80 -6.44
N PRO A 141 -3.08 10.55 -6.50
CA PRO A 141 -3.69 10.92 -7.78
C PRO A 141 -2.92 12.04 -8.49
N ARG A 142 -2.10 12.80 -7.77
CA ARG A 142 -1.34 13.94 -8.31
C ARG A 142 -0.09 14.23 -7.50
N ARG A 143 0.88 14.87 -8.15
CA ARG A 143 2.13 15.36 -7.56
C ARG A 143 2.44 16.74 -8.13
N THR A 144 2.81 17.69 -7.28
CA THR A 144 3.42 18.96 -7.70
C THR A 144 4.92 18.83 -7.53
N THR A 145 5.69 19.06 -8.60
CA THR A 145 7.15 19.00 -8.61
C THR A 145 7.76 20.32 -8.12
N ALA A 146 9.06 20.33 -7.82
CA ALA A 146 9.75 21.50 -7.26
C ALA A 146 9.73 22.74 -8.14
N ASP A 147 9.55 22.58 -9.46
CA ASP A 147 9.37 23.64 -10.44
C ASP A 147 7.91 24.16 -10.52
N GLY A 148 7.01 23.65 -9.67
CA GLY A 148 5.62 24.07 -9.57
C GLY A 148 4.66 23.43 -10.57
N ILE A 149 5.13 22.45 -11.37
CA ILE A 149 4.28 21.73 -12.32
C ILE A 149 3.48 20.64 -11.58
N THR A 150 2.16 20.63 -11.77
CA THR A 150 1.29 19.59 -11.21
C THR A 150 0.97 18.53 -12.25
N TYR A 151 1.38 17.28 -11.96
CA TYR A 151 1.07 16.09 -12.74
C TYR A 151 -0.08 15.30 -12.11
N THR A 152 -0.88 14.65 -12.95
CA THR A 152 -2.00 13.80 -12.53
C THR A 152 -1.77 12.38 -13.04
N SER A 153 -2.01 11.38 -12.20
CA SER A 153 -1.97 9.98 -12.62
C SER A 153 -3.31 9.54 -13.21
N SER A 154 -3.25 8.70 -14.24
CA SER A 154 -4.39 8.11 -14.91
C SER A 154 -4.23 6.60 -14.98
N LEU A 155 -5.30 5.85 -14.70
CA LEU A 155 -5.31 4.39 -14.81
C LEU A 155 -5.97 3.98 -16.12
N LYS A 156 -5.17 3.87 -17.16
CA LYS A 156 -5.59 3.60 -18.54
C LYS A 156 -4.69 2.57 -19.21
N THR A 157 -5.19 1.97 -20.29
CA THR A 157 -4.37 1.18 -21.20
C THR A 157 -3.42 2.10 -21.98
N THR A 158 -2.43 1.55 -22.67
CA THR A 158 -1.49 2.34 -23.49
C THR A 158 -1.58 2.04 -25.00
N ASN A 159 -2.23 0.93 -25.36
CA ASN A 159 -2.26 0.47 -26.76
C ASN A 159 -3.61 0.69 -27.43
N ALA A 160 -4.69 0.17 -26.81
CA ALA A 160 -6.04 0.21 -27.36
C ALA A 160 -7.07 0.22 -26.23
N THR A 161 -8.31 0.61 -26.53
CA THR A 161 -9.41 0.47 -25.59
C THR A 161 -9.59 -1.00 -25.20
N LEU A 162 -9.58 -1.26 -23.91
CA LEU A 162 -9.90 -2.58 -23.33
C LEU A 162 -11.36 -2.60 -22.93
N THR A 163 -12.09 -3.63 -23.33
CA THR A 163 -13.45 -3.91 -22.83
C THR A 163 -13.47 -5.30 -22.25
N ASP A 164 -13.81 -5.43 -20.96
CA ASP A 164 -13.85 -6.72 -20.27
C ASP A 164 -14.88 -6.70 -19.12
N LYS A 165 -15.08 -7.87 -18.50
CA LYS A 165 -15.95 -8.06 -17.35
C LYS A 165 -15.46 -7.23 -16.15
N SER A 166 -16.41 -6.67 -15.42
CA SER A 166 -16.17 -5.97 -14.17
C SER A 166 -17.28 -6.28 -13.17
N LEU A 167 -17.02 -6.08 -11.90
CA LEU A 167 -18.02 -6.21 -10.84
C LEU A 167 -18.57 -4.82 -10.51
N ASP A 168 -19.88 -4.61 -10.68
CA ASP A 168 -20.56 -3.46 -10.08
C ASP A 168 -20.82 -3.76 -8.60
N LEU A 169 -19.98 -3.17 -7.75
CA LEU A 169 -20.04 -3.38 -6.31
C LEU A 169 -21.32 -2.85 -5.63
N ARG A 170 -22.11 -2.00 -6.30
CA ARG A 170 -23.36 -1.46 -5.73
C ARG A 170 -24.47 -2.50 -5.68
N ASN A 171 -24.47 -3.44 -6.62
CA ASN A 171 -25.52 -4.45 -6.79
C ASN A 171 -24.98 -5.87 -6.99
N ASN A 172 -23.66 -6.04 -6.98
CA ASN A 172 -22.95 -7.30 -7.22
C ASN A 172 -23.28 -7.94 -8.58
N GLN A 173 -23.44 -7.12 -9.62
CA GLN A 173 -23.69 -7.58 -10.97
C GLN A 173 -22.41 -7.58 -11.81
N ILE A 174 -22.31 -8.56 -12.70
CA ILE A 174 -21.26 -8.57 -13.73
C ILE A 174 -21.67 -7.64 -14.84
N ILE A 175 -20.85 -6.66 -15.11
CA ILE A 175 -21.04 -5.67 -16.17
C ILE A 175 -19.85 -5.71 -17.14
N SER A 176 -20.05 -5.20 -18.34
CA SER A 176 -18.96 -4.89 -19.26
C SER A 176 -18.48 -3.46 -19.01
N LYS A 177 -17.18 -3.27 -18.87
CA LYS A 177 -16.56 -1.95 -18.65
C LYS A 177 -15.44 -1.73 -19.64
N SER A 178 -15.41 -0.52 -20.23
CA SER A 178 -14.36 -0.11 -21.15
C SER A 178 -13.38 0.85 -20.49
N VAL A 179 -12.10 0.68 -20.79
CA VAL A 179 -11.02 1.58 -20.39
C VAL A 179 -10.30 2.04 -21.65
N GLU A 180 -10.30 3.34 -21.87
CA GLU A 180 -9.67 3.97 -23.03
C GLU A 180 -8.14 3.96 -22.94
N ALA A 181 -7.50 4.07 -24.10
CA ALA A 181 -6.06 4.29 -24.17
C ALA A 181 -5.69 5.69 -23.65
N ALA A 182 -4.57 5.78 -22.96
CA ALA A 182 -4.03 7.04 -22.46
C ALA A 182 -3.43 7.87 -23.60
N THR A 183 -3.49 9.20 -23.42
CA THR A 183 -2.67 10.11 -24.21
C THR A 183 -1.20 10.06 -23.74
N PRO A 184 -0.25 10.56 -24.57
CA PRO A 184 1.14 10.68 -24.12
C PRO A 184 1.30 11.48 -22.82
N GLU A 185 0.54 12.55 -22.66
CA GLU A 185 0.57 13.43 -21.48
C GLU A 185 0.03 12.70 -20.22
N GLU A 186 -1.02 11.89 -20.36
CA GLU A 186 -1.54 11.07 -19.27
C GLU A 186 -0.55 9.99 -18.85
N LEU A 187 0.14 9.39 -19.81
CA LEU A 187 1.20 8.42 -19.54
C LEU A 187 2.38 9.07 -18.81
N GLU A 188 2.88 10.21 -19.32
CA GLU A 188 3.96 10.96 -18.68
C GLU A 188 3.56 11.41 -17.28
N GLY A 189 2.37 11.99 -17.12
CA GLY A 189 1.84 12.41 -15.82
C GLY A 189 1.79 11.26 -14.81
N THR A 190 1.37 10.07 -15.25
CA THR A 190 1.34 8.88 -14.39
C THR A 190 2.75 8.45 -13.98
N ILE A 191 3.72 8.48 -14.88
CA ILE A 191 5.13 8.18 -14.56
C ILE A 191 5.69 9.20 -13.56
N LYS A 192 5.39 10.49 -13.74
CA LYS A 192 5.82 11.57 -12.83
C LYS A 192 5.25 11.42 -11.41
N VAL A 193 3.99 10.98 -11.28
CA VAL A 193 3.32 10.83 -9.98
C VAL A 193 3.72 9.52 -9.30
N MET A 194 3.71 8.38 -10.03
CA MET A 194 3.78 7.04 -9.46
C MET A 194 5.06 6.27 -9.79
N GLY A 195 5.98 6.90 -10.51
CA GLY A 195 7.31 6.34 -10.79
C GLY A 195 8.28 6.51 -9.63
N GLY A 196 9.57 6.29 -9.90
CA GLY A 196 10.60 6.29 -8.86
C GLY A 196 11.30 7.63 -8.63
N GLU A 197 10.95 8.70 -9.36
CA GLU A 197 11.66 9.97 -9.28
C GLU A 197 11.67 10.53 -7.85
N ASP A 198 10.51 10.64 -7.20
CA ASP A 198 10.41 11.16 -5.83
C ASP A 198 11.05 10.22 -4.80
N TRP A 199 10.99 8.90 -5.00
CA TRP A 199 11.72 7.96 -4.15
C TRP A 199 13.23 8.24 -4.18
N LYS A 200 13.79 8.46 -5.36
CA LYS A 200 15.20 8.83 -5.50
C LYS A 200 15.48 10.18 -4.86
N ASP A 201 14.60 11.18 -5.05
CA ASP A 201 14.73 12.51 -4.44
C ASP A 201 14.78 12.42 -2.90
N TRP A 202 13.94 11.58 -2.29
CA TRP A 202 13.99 11.32 -0.84
C TRP A 202 15.34 10.73 -0.41
N ILE A 203 15.83 9.69 -1.08
CA ILE A 203 17.08 9.03 -0.72
C ILE A 203 18.27 10.01 -0.87
N MET A 204 18.29 10.77 -1.96
CA MET A 204 19.33 11.78 -2.17
C MET A 204 19.29 12.88 -1.10
N ALA A 205 18.11 13.39 -0.77
CA ALA A 205 17.95 14.42 0.26
C ALA A 205 18.43 13.93 1.64
N LEU A 206 18.07 12.69 2.02
CA LEU A 206 18.52 12.11 3.29
C LEU A 206 20.04 11.89 3.34
N LYS A 207 20.61 11.42 2.23
CA LYS A 207 22.07 11.25 2.08
C LYS A 207 22.81 12.58 2.18
N ASP A 208 22.37 13.58 1.40
CA ASP A 208 23.04 14.88 1.34
C ASP A 208 22.97 15.64 2.68
N ALA A 209 21.93 15.37 3.47
CA ALA A 209 21.77 15.89 4.82
C ALA A 209 22.53 15.08 5.91
N ASP A 210 23.22 14.01 5.54
CA ASP A 210 23.92 13.08 6.44
C ASP A 210 23.01 12.45 7.53
N VAL A 211 21.75 12.15 7.19
CA VAL A 211 20.79 11.49 8.08
C VAL A 211 20.40 10.08 7.60
N LEU A 212 21.07 9.55 6.58
CA LEU A 212 20.95 8.19 6.09
C LEU A 212 22.19 7.38 6.52
N ALA A 213 22.00 6.16 7.05
CA ALA A 213 23.10 5.27 7.39
C ALA A 213 23.84 4.79 6.12
N GLU A 214 25.14 4.48 6.24
CA GLU A 214 25.97 4.10 5.08
C GLU A 214 25.49 2.79 4.39
N ASP A 215 24.99 1.85 5.18
CA ASP A 215 24.48 0.54 4.72
C ASP A 215 22.94 0.47 4.72
N ALA A 216 22.30 1.63 4.67
CA ALA A 216 20.85 1.72 4.73
C ALA A 216 20.18 0.87 3.64
N LEU A 217 18.99 0.36 3.99
CA LEU A 217 18.12 -0.35 3.07
C LEU A 217 16.92 0.53 2.70
N THR A 218 16.57 0.56 1.42
CA THR A 218 15.30 1.18 1.00
C THR A 218 14.47 0.22 0.18
N VAL A 219 13.16 0.22 0.38
CA VAL A 219 12.20 -0.59 -0.35
C VAL A 219 11.03 0.23 -0.83
N ALA A 220 10.66 0.03 -2.09
CA ALA A 220 9.44 0.58 -2.67
C ALA A 220 8.49 -0.54 -3.11
N TYR A 221 7.17 -0.26 -3.12
CA TYR A 221 6.16 -1.27 -3.43
C TYR A 221 5.63 -1.13 -4.86
N SER A 222 5.46 -2.28 -5.49
CA SER A 222 5.01 -2.44 -6.86
C SER A 222 3.94 -3.51 -6.97
N TYR A 223 3.26 -3.53 -8.11
CA TYR A 223 2.37 -4.61 -8.52
C TYR A 223 2.54 -4.86 -10.02
N ILE A 224 2.51 -6.13 -10.43
CA ILE A 224 2.59 -6.56 -11.83
C ILE A 224 1.27 -7.22 -12.24
N GLY A 225 0.79 -8.16 -11.44
CA GLY A 225 -0.42 -8.94 -11.68
C GLY A 225 -0.25 -10.05 -12.73
N PRO A 226 -1.31 -10.84 -12.95
CA PRO A 226 -1.35 -11.90 -13.95
C PRO A 226 -1.66 -11.36 -15.34
N LYS A 227 -1.52 -12.22 -16.36
CA LYS A 227 -1.81 -11.89 -17.78
C LYS A 227 -3.21 -11.30 -18.00
N LEU A 228 -4.19 -11.73 -17.20
CA LEU A 228 -5.56 -11.20 -17.23
C LEU A 228 -5.61 -9.68 -17.01
N THR A 229 -4.78 -9.15 -16.14
CA THR A 229 -4.77 -7.73 -15.78
C THR A 229 -3.66 -6.92 -16.50
N TYR A 230 -2.84 -7.56 -17.32
CA TYR A 230 -1.71 -6.91 -18.02
C TYR A 230 -2.10 -5.65 -18.78
N PRO A 231 -3.20 -5.60 -19.55
CA PRO A 231 -3.53 -4.41 -20.32
C PRO A 231 -3.71 -3.15 -19.47
N ILE A 232 -4.18 -3.31 -18.21
CA ILE A 232 -4.37 -2.18 -17.27
C ILE A 232 -3.14 -1.96 -16.40
N TYR A 233 -2.53 -3.06 -15.90
CA TYR A 233 -1.40 -2.96 -14.96
C TYR A 233 -0.05 -2.98 -15.68
N TYR A 234 0.40 -4.12 -16.14
CA TYR A 234 1.77 -4.30 -16.66
C TYR A 234 2.06 -3.50 -17.92
N GLU A 235 1.07 -3.44 -18.83
CA GLU A 235 1.16 -2.71 -20.11
C GLU A 235 0.49 -1.34 -20.02
N GLY A 236 -0.34 -1.08 -19.01
CA GLY A 236 -1.02 0.19 -18.81
C GLY A 236 -0.12 1.30 -18.26
N THR A 237 -0.70 2.48 -18.07
CA THR A 237 0.00 3.67 -17.57
C THR A 237 0.72 3.41 -16.26
N ILE A 238 0.06 2.72 -15.31
CA ILE A 238 0.67 2.38 -14.03
C ILE A 238 1.83 1.39 -14.19
N GLY A 239 1.76 0.45 -15.14
CA GLY A 239 2.84 -0.47 -15.43
C GLY A 239 4.10 0.26 -15.92
N HIS A 240 3.95 1.28 -16.75
CA HIS A 240 5.06 2.14 -17.18
C HIS A 240 5.67 2.90 -16.00
N ALA A 241 4.84 3.45 -15.09
CA ALA A 241 5.32 4.08 -13.86
C ALA A 241 6.07 3.09 -12.96
N LYS A 242 5.57 1.84 -12.84
CA LYS A 242 6.26 0.79 -12.08
C LYS A 242 7.56 0.33 -12.72
N LYS A 243 7.63 0.23 -14.05
CA LYS A 243 8.89 -0.01 -14.78
C LYS A 243 9.92 1.11 -14.54
N HIS A 244 9.46 2.36 -14.44
CA HIS A 244 10.30 3.49 -14.01
C HIS A 244 10.79 3.31 -12.57
N LEU A 245 9.89 2.97 -11.64
CA LEU A 245 10.23 2.67 -10.24
C LEU A 245 11.28 1.53 -10.14
N HIS A 246 11.13 0.46 -10.93
CA HIS A 246 12.06 -0.67 -10.94
C HIS A 246 13.48 -0.23 -11.35
N ARG A 247 13.62 0.58 -12.41
CA ARG A 247 14.92 1.12 -12.83
C ARG A 247 15.53 2.04 -11.78
N THR A 248 14.71 2.80 -11.09
CA THR A 248 15.16 3.75 -10.07
C THR A 248 15.91 3.06 -8.92
N ALA A 249 15.57 1.83 -8.57
CA ALA A 249 16.33 1.06 -7.58
C ALA A 249 17.82 0.95 -7.96
N GLY A 250 18.10 0.62 -9.22
CA GLY A 250 19.48 0.56 -9.74
C GLY A 250 20.16 1.93 -9.77
N GLU A 251 19.42 2.98 -10.11
CA GLU A 251 19.94 4.35 -10.11
C GLU A 251 20.31 4.82 -8.69
N ILE A 252 19.50 4.51 -7.68
CA ILE A 252 19.79 4.83 -6.28
C ILE A 252 21.09 4.13 -5.86
N MET A 253 21.22 2.83 -6.10
CA MET A 253 22.43 2.09 -5.73
C MET A 253 23.68 2.59 -6.44
N ALA A 254 23.55 3.05 -7.67
CA ALA A 254 24.67 3.64 -8.43
C ALA A 254 25.10 5.01 -7.90
N GLN A 255 24.17 5.82 -7.40
CA GLN A 255 24.43 7.18 -6.93
C GLN A 255 24.74 7.27 -5.43
N VAL A 256 24.32 6.27 -4.64
CA VAL A 256 24.54 6.21 -3.19
C VAL A 256 25.22 4.89 -2.83
N PRO A 257 26.55 4.82 -2.94
CA PRO A 257 27.29 3.61 -2.60
C PRO A 257 27.01 3.13 -1.17
N GLY A 258 26.83 1.82 -1.00
CA GLY A 258 26.50 1.21 0.29
C GLY A 258 25.00 1.05 0.53
N VAL A 259 24.16 1.89 -0.05
CA VAL A 259 22.70 1.76 0.07
C VAL A 259 22.20 0.58 -0.78
N ARG A 260 21.32 -0.22 -0.19
CA ARG A 260 20.63 -1.32 -0.86
C ARG A 260 19.19 -0.91 -1.18
N ALA A 261 18.85 -0.81 -2.45
CA ALA A 261 17.52 -0.41 -2.90
C ALA A 261 16.81 -1.59 -3.57
N TYR A 262 15.61 -1.92 -3.09
CA TYR A 262 14.80 -3.01 -3.61
C TYR A 262 13.40 -2.55 -3.99
N VAL A 263 12.80 -3.25 -4.92
CA VAL A 263 11.37 -3.14 -5.19
C VAL A 263 10.71 -4.47 -4.86
N SER A 264 9.70 -4.43 -4.00
CA SER A 264 8.87 -5.58 -3.67
C SER A 264 7.61 -5.54 -4.55
N VAL A 265 7.44 -6.58 -5.36
CA VAL A 265 6.21 -6.78 -6.15
C VAL A 265 5.23 -7.52 -5.29
N ASN A 266 4.21 -6.82 -4.84
CA ASN A 266 3.25 -7.33 -3.89
C ASN A 266 2.03 -7.97 -4.58
N LYS A 267 1.21 -8.69 -3.82
CA LYS A 267 -0.03 -9.33 -4.24
C LYS A 267 -1.17 -8.32 -4.40
N ALA A 268 -2.15 -8.62 -5.24
CA ALA A 268 -3.40 -7.86 -5.33
C ALA A 268 -4.18 -7.92 -4.01
N LEU A 269 -4.50 -6.76 -3.48
CA LEU A 269 -5.29 -6.58 -2.26
C LEU A 269 -6.29 -5.44 -2.40
N VAL A 270 -7.37 -5.50 -1.66
CA VAL A 270 -8.31 -4.39 -1.51
C VAL A 270 -7.61 -3.30 -0.70
N THR A 271 -7.36 -2.18 -1.36
CA THR A 271 -6.78 -0.96 -0.78
C THR A 271 -7.55 0.24 -1.30
N GLN A 272 -7.39 1.41 -0.69
CA GLN A 272 -8.00 2.64 -1.21
C GLN A 272 -7.60 2.91 -2.68
N ALA A 273 -6.38 2.59 -3.05
CA ALA A 273 -5.88 2.79 -4.42
C ALA A 273 -6.46 1.78 -5.42
N SER A 274 -6.60 0.50 -5.04
CA SER A 274 -7.01 -0.58 -5.96
C SER A 274 -8.51 -0.65 -6.19
N ALA A 275 -9.33 -0.22 -5.23
CA ALA A 275 -10.79 -0.31 -5.30
C ALA A 275 -11.40 0.50 -6.47
N THR A 276 -10.69 1.51 -6.97
CA THR A 276 -11.17 2.38 -8.06
C THR A 276 -10.82 1.88 -9.47
N ILE A 277 -10.01 0.81 -9.58
CA ILE A 277 -9.47 0.35 -10.86
C ILE A 277 -10.49 -0.57 -11.54
N PRO A 278 -10.92 -0.29 -12.80
CA PRO A 278 -11.83 -1.16 -13.55
C PRO A 278 -11.32 -2.60 -13.65
N ILE A 279 -12.24 -3.59 -13.72
CA ILE A 279 -11.94 -5.03 -13.85
C ILE A 279 -11.36 -5.64 -12.55
N VAL A 280 -10.53 -4.91 -11.83
CA VAL A 280 -9.78 -5.36 -10.65
C VAL A 280 -10.67 -5.85 -9.49
N PRO A 281 -11.80 -5.22 -9.13
CA PRO A 281 -12.68 -5.74 -8.09
C PRO A 281 -13.17 -7.16 -8.35
N LEU A 282 -13.53 -7.48 -9.60
CA LEU A 282 -13.95 -8.84 -9.97
C LEU A 282 -12.78 -9.82 -9.86
N TYR A 283 -11.63 -9.45 -10.41
CA TYR A 283 -10.42 -10.27 -10.30
C TYR A 283 -10.07 -10.56 -8.84
N MET A 284 -10.06 -9.54 -7.98
CA MET A 284 -9.74 -9.71 -6.56
C MET A 284 -10.75 -10.59 -5.82
N ALA A 285 -12.05 -10.43 -6.07
CA ALA A 285 -13.06 -11.26 -5.43
C ALA A 285 -12.93 -12.75 -5.83
N ILE A 286 -12.56 -13.04 -7.08
CA ILE A 286 -12.25 -14.42 -7.52
C ILE A 286 -10.95 -14.91 -6.90
N LEU A 287 -9.90 -14.09 -6.93
CA LEU A 287 -8.59 -14.42 -6.34
C LEU A 287 -8.70 -14.74 -4.85
N TYR A 288 -9.46 -13.93 -4.10
CA TYR A 288 -9.69 -14.13 -2.66
C TYR A 288 -10.31 -15.50 -2.38
N LYS A 289 -11.35 -15.86 -3.13
CA LYS A 289 -11.97 -17.18 -3.00
C LYS A 289 -10.94 -18.29 -3.22
N VAL A 290 -10.24 -18.25 -4.34
CA VAL A 290 -9.25 -19.28 -4.70
C VAL A 290 -8.13 -19.38 -3.68
N MET A 291 -7.55 -18.25 -3.27
CA MET A 291 -6.43 -18.25 -2.33
C MET A 291 -6.86 -18.60 -0.91
N LYS A 292 -8.06 -18.22 -0.46
CA LYS A 292 -8.59 -18.64 0.84
C LYS A 292 -8.84 -20.15 0.88
N GLU A 293 -9.41 -20.72 -0.19
CA GLU A 293 -9.60 -22.18 -0.31
C GLU A 293 -8.26 -22.96 -0.31
N GLN A 294 -7.19 -22.34 -0.81
CA GLN A 294 -5.85 -22.93 -0.82
C GLN A 294 -5.02 -22.61 0.43
N GLY A 295 -5.51 -21.76 1.34
CA GLY A 295 -4.79 -21.33 2.53
C GLY A 295 -3.57 -20.43 2.25
N THR A 296 -3.56 -19.72 1.11
CA THR A 296 -2.47 -18.83 0.67
C THR A 296 -2.86 -17.35 0.62
N HIS A 297 -4.07 -17.02 1.10
CA HIS A 297 -4.50 -15.62 1.16
C HIS A 297 -3.75 -14.85 2.25
N GLU A 298 -3.25 -13.68 1.90
CA GLU A 298 -2.54 -12.76 2.80
C GLU A 298 -3.15 -11.35 2.67
N GLY A 299 -3.34 -10.64 3.78
CA GLY A 299 -3.56 -9.19 3.81
C GLY A 299 -2.25 -8.41 3.77
N CYS A 300 -2.32 -7.10 4.03
CA CYS A 300 -1.14 -6.23 4.00
C CYS A 300 -0.12 -6.63 5.09
N VAL A 301 -0.57 -6.86 6.30
CA VAL A 301 0.33 -7.13 7.44
C VAL A 301 1.00 -8.49 7.31
N GLU A 302 0.26 -9.51 6.89
CA GLU A 302 0.79 -10.86 6.66
C GLU A 302 1.86 -10.83 5.56
N GLN A 303 1.59 -10.13 4.48
CA GLN A 303 2.51 -10.05 3.35
C GLN A 303 3.79 -9.29 3.70
N ILE A 304 3.69 -8.18 4.43
CA ILE A 304 4.88 -7.45 4.87
C ILE A 304 5.65 -8.24 5.93
N SER A 305 4.97 -8.97 6.81
CA SER A 305 5.61 -9.86 7.78
C SER A 305 6.43 -10.94 7.06
N ARG A 306 5.87 -11.56 6.04
CA ARG A 306 6.57 -12.53 5.18
C ARG A 306 7.73 -11.88 4.42
N LEU A 307 7.53 -10.66 3.88
CA LEU A 307 8.60 -9.90 3.24
C LEU A 307 9.79 -9.69 4.20
N PHE A 308 9.53 -9.23 5.41
CA PHE A 308 10.57 -8.94 6.39
C PHE A 308 11.28 -10.22 6.85
N CYS A 309 10.52 -11.27 7.22
CA CYS A 309 11.06 -12.51 7.77
C CYS A 309 11.80 -13.35 6.74
N GLU A 310 11.29 -13.44 5.51
CA GLU A 310 11.70 -14.49 4.56
C GLU A 310 12.44 -13.97 3.33
N LYS A 311 12.31 -12.67 3.01
CA LYS A 311 12.82 -12.14 1.76
C LYS A 311 13.81 -10.98 1.95
N LEU A 312 13.59 -10.09 2.94
CA LEU A 312 14.34 -8.84 3.05
C LEU A 312 15.43 -8.87 4.12
N PHE A 313 15.11 -9.33 5.34
CA PHE A 313 16.09 -9.41 6.44
C PHE A 313 16.65 -10.84 6.57
N VAL A 314 17.25 -11.30 5.50
CA VAL A 314 17.89 -12.60 5.35
C VAL A 314 19.34 -12.42 4.93
N ASN A 315 20.18 -13.46 5.11
CA ASN A 315 21.60 -13.40 4.75
C ASN A 315 21.84 -12.99 3.28
N GLN A 316 20.96 -13.44 2.37
CA GLN A 316 21.01 -13.09 0.95
C GLN A 316 19.60 -12.84 0.43
N VAL A 317 19.33 -11.61 0.07
CA VAL A 317 18.08 -11.22 -0.57
C VAL A 317 18.01 -11.85 -1.97
N LYS A 318 16.97 -12.64 -2.22
CA LYS A 318 16.72 -13.25 -3.52
C LYS A 318 15.81 -12.35 -4.35
N THR A 319 16.22 -12.07 -5.57
CA THR A 319 15.46 -11.32 -6.55
C THR A 319 15.28 -12.13 -7.83
N ASP A 320 14.29 -11.75 -8.64
CA ASP A 320 14.16 -12.30 -9.99
C ASP A 320 15.22 -11.73 -10.96
N SER A 321 15.13 -12.09 -12.24
CA SER A 321 16.07 -11.61 -13.27
C SER A 321 16.04 -10.10 -13.53
N GLN A 322 15.02 -9.40 -13.01
CA GLN A 322 14.88 -7.94 -13.09
C GLN A 322 15.30 -7.23 -11.78
N GLY A 323 15.81 -7.98 -10.79
CA GLY A 323 16.19 -7.44 -9.49
C GLY A 323 15.01 -7.19 -8.53
N LEU A 324 13.85 -7.79 -8.77
CA LEU A 324 12.64 -7.58 -7.99
C LEU A 324 12.45 -8.68 -6.93
N ILE A 325 12.03 -8.29 -5.73
CA ILE A 325 11.56 -9.23 -4.72
C ILE A 325 10.12 -9.60 -5.05
N ARG A 326 9.85 -10.90 -5.25
CA ARG A 326 8.54 -11.40 -5.65
C ARG A 326 7.74 -11.84 -4.42
N MET A 327 6.82 -10.97 -3.97
CA MET A 327 5.84 -11.29 -2.93
C MET A 327 4.50 -11.74 -3.53
N ASP A 328 4.33 -11.55 -4.82
CA ASP A 328 3.21 -12.04 -5.63
C ASP A 328 3.37 -13.51 -6.07
N ASP A 329 4.38 -14.20 -5.55
CA ASP A 329 4.68 -15.60 -5.87
C ASP A 329 3.49 -16.55 -5.60
N TRP A 330 2.73 -16.31 -4.53
CA TRP A 330 1.53 -17.10 -4.22
C TRP A 330 0.32 -16.73 -5.09
N GLU A 331 0.15 -15.45 -5.42
CA GLU A 331 -0.87 -15.03 -6.37
C GLU A 331 -0.63 -15.61 -7.77
N LEU A 332 0.62 -15.59 -8.22
CA LEU A 332 1.02 -16.01 -9.57
C LEU A 332 1.33 -17.52 -9.70
N ASP A 333 1.11 -18.30 -8.64
CA ASP A 333 1.20 -19.76 -8.74
C ASP A 333 0.25 -20.28 -9.82
N ASP A 334 0.74 -21.21 -10.65
CA ASP A 334 -0.03 -21.76 -11.78
C ASP A 334 -1.35 -22.38 -11.36
N LYS A 335 -1.43 -23.00 -10.17
CA LYS A 335 -2.68 -23.59 -9.67
C LYS A 335 -3.71 -22.53 -9.33
N VAL A 336 -3.25 -21.43 -8.71
CA VAL A 336 -4.10 -20.26 -8.40
C VAL A 336 -4.61 -19.65 -9.70
N GLN A 337 -3.71 -19.27 -10.61
CA GLN A 337 -4.09 -18.58 -11.84
C GLN A 337 -4.95 -19.44 -12.79
N ASN A 338 -4.66 -20.73 -12.91
CA ASN A 338 -5.49 -21.64 -13.70
C ASN A 338 -6.93 -21.74 -13.15
N GLN A 339 -7.10 -21.74 -11.82
CA GLN A 339 -8.43 -21.76 -11.21
C GLN A 339 -9.14 -20.41 -11.36
N VAL A 340 -8.44 -19.30 -11.17
CA VAL A 340 -8.97 -17.95 -11.42
C VAL A 340 -9.45 -17.83 -12.87
N MET A 341 -8.67 -18.27 -13.85
CA MET A 341 -9.05 -18.20 -15.27
C MET A 341 -10.26 -19.09 -15.62
N LYS A 342 -10.38 -20.27 -15.01
CA LYS A 342 -11.59 -21.12 -15.18
C LYS A 342 -12.83 -20.42 -14.65
N ILE A 343 -12.75 -19.81 -13.47
CA ILE A 343 -13.86 -19.06 -12.89
C ILE A 343 -14.18 -17.83 -13.75
N TRP A 344 -13.16 -17.06 -14.16
CA TRP A 344 -13.33 -15.89 -15.02
C TRP A 344 -14.09 -16.20 -16.31
N ALA A 345 -13.81 -17.34 -16.92
CA ALA A 345 -14.47 -17.74 -18.18
C ALA A 345 -15.96 -17.93 -18.02
N GLN A 346 -16.42 -18.46 -16.88
CA GLN A 346 -17.82 -18.88 -16.67
C GLN A 346 -18.62 -17.96 -15.73
N ILE A 347 -17.98 -16.96 -15.11
CA ILE A 347 -18.65 -16.11 -14.13
C ILE A 347 -19.68 -15.19 -14.79
N THR A 348 -20.87 -15.15 -14.20
CA THR A 348 -22.03 -14.34 -14.61
C THR A 348 -22.66 -13.70 -13.37
N THR A 349 -23.65 -12.83 -13.57
CA THR A 349 -24.40 -12.23 -12.46
C THR A 349 -25.12 -13.28 -11.59
N GLU A 350 -25.60 -14.36 -12.20
CA GLU A 350 -26.36 -15.41 -11.52
C GLU A 350 -25.49 -16.24 -10.58
N ASN A 351 -24.23 -16.47 -10.93
CA ASN A 351 -23.31 -17.35 -10.18
C ASN A 351 -22.18 -16.63 -9.42
N VAL A 352 -22.10 -15.30 -9.53
CA VAL A 352 -20.97 -14.52 -8.96
C VAL A 352 -20.85 -14.70 -7.46
N LYS A 353 -21.95 -14.81 -6.73
CA LYS A 353 -21.94 -15.01 -5.27
C LYS A 353 -21.37 -16.38 -4.85
N GLU A 354 -21.47 -17.37 -5.73
CA GLU A 354 -20.90 -18.69 -5.49
C GLU A 354 -19.42 -18.77 -5.90
N LEU A 355 -19.07 -18.14 -7.03
CA LEU A 355 -17.76 -18.27 -7.66
C LEU A 355 -16.74 -17.21 -7.26
N ALA A 356 -17.15 -16.17 -6.52
CA ALA A 356 -16.30 -15.10 -6.04
C ALA A 356 -16.55 -14.80 -4.56
N ASP A 357 -15.52 -14.39 -3.83
CA ASP A 357 -15.61 -13.98 -2.43
C ASP A 357 -15.96 -12.49 -2.32
N ILE A 358 -17.20 -12.16 -2.68
CA ILE A 358 -17.72 -10.78 -2.63
C ILE A 358 -17.80 -10.31 -1.16
N GLN A 359 -18.17 -11.21 -0.24
CA GLN A 359 -18.25 -10.87 1.17
C GLN A 359 -16.87 -10.48 1.71
N GLY A 360 -15.84 -11.31 1.47
CA GLY A 360 -14.47 -10.99 1.91
C GLY A 360 -13.91 -9.72 1.27
N TYR A 361 -14.27 -9.43 0.01
CA TYR A 361 -13.94 -8.15 -0.61
C TYR A 361 -14.52 -6.96 0.17
N TRP A 362 -15.81 -7.04 0.54
CA TRP A 362 -16.47 -5.98 1.30
C TRP A 362 -15.98 -5.90 2.76
N GLU A 363 -15.68 -7.03 3.39
CA GLU A 363 -15.07 -7.05 4.72
C GLU A 363 -13.74 -6.29 4.74
N ASP A 364 -12.83 -6.60 3.82
CA ASP A 364 -11.56 -5.87 3.67
C ASP A 364 -11.80 -4.38 3.38
N PHE A 365 -12.78 -4.08 2.52
CA PHE A 365 -13.13 -2.69 2.23
C PHE A 365 -13.59 -1.94 3.49
N TYR A 366 -14.48 -2.51 4.28
CA TYR A 366 -14.99 -1.88 5.50
C TYR A 366 -13.93 -1.83 6.61
N HIS A 367 -13.09 -2.85 6.72
CA HIS A 367 -11.98 -2.89 7.66
C HIS A 367 -10.99 -1.73 7.44
N MET A 368 -10.76 -1.31 6.19
CA MET A 368 -9.91 -0.15 5.90
C MET A 368 -10.38 1.14 6.58
N PHE A 369 -11.67 1.24 6.88
CA PHE A 369 -12.29 2.42 7.49
C PHE A 369 -12.73 2.18 8.94
N GLY A 370 -12.32 1.06 9.55
CA GLY A 370 -12.61 0.72 10.93
C GLY A 370 -14.02 0.17 11.16
N PHE A 371 -14.70 -0.35 10.13
CA PHE A 371 -16.02 -0.96 10.28
C PHE A 371 -15.95 -2.48 10.19
N HIS A 372 -17.02 -3.15 10.65
CA HIS A 372 -17.24 -4.60 10.61
C HIS A 372 -16.31 -5.45 11.49
N TYR A 373 -15.69 -4.86 12.51
CA TYR A 373 -15.01 -5.63 13.56
C TYR A 373 -16.02 -6.15 14.58
N ASP A 374 -16.00 -7.43 14.86
CA ASP A 374 -16.96 -8.16 15.71
C ASP A 374 -16.96 -7.75 17.17
N ASN A 375 -15.86 -7.19 17.66
CA ASN A 375 -15.66 -6.73 19.03
C ASN A 375 -15.84 -5.20 19.21
N VAL A 376 -16.33 -4.50 18.19
CA VAL A 376 -16.56 -3.04 18.23
C VAL A 376 -18.06 -2.76 18.26
N ASP A 377 -18.50 -1.98 19.27
CA ASP A 377 -19.88 -1.52 19.35
C ASP A 377 -20.10 -0.27 18.49
N TYR A 378 -20.68 -0.45 17.31
CA TYR A 378 -20.99 0.63 16.37
C TYR A 378 -22.24 1.44 16.73
N THR A 379 -22.95 1.08 17.78
CA THR A 379 -24.10 1.85 18.31
C THR A 379 -23.68 2.83 19.39
N ALA A 380 -22.47 2.69 19.91
CA ALA A 380 -21.93 3.57 20.93
C ALA A 380 -21.63 4.98 20.41
N ASP A 381 -21.76 5.97 21.27
CA ASP A 381 -21.31 7.34 21.01
C ASP A 381 -19.78 7.38 21.14
N VAL A 382 -19.10 7.85 20.13
CA VAL A 382 -17.63 7.95 20.10
C VAL A 382 -17.17 9.40 19.95
N GLU A 383 -16.03 9.73 20.56
CA GLU A 383 -15.29 10.96 20.28
C GLU A 383 -14.61 10.86 18.89
N LEU A 384 -14.55 12.01 18.19
CA LEU A 384 -13.98 12.07 16.85
C LEU A 384 -12.53 12.57 16.89
#